data_5f4d0512b82e98543b2ccb013476b04d
#
_entry.id   5f4d0512b82e98543b2ccb013476b04d
#
_cell.length_a   1.000
_cell.length_b   1.000
_cell.length_c   1.000
_cell.angle_alpha   90.00
_cell.angle_beta   90.00
_cell.angle_gamma   90.00
#
_symmetry.space_group_name_H-M   'P 1'
#
loop_
_entity.id
_entity.type
_entity.pdbx_description
1 polymer ?
#
loop_
_entity_poly.entity_id
_entity_poly.type
_entity_poly.pdbx_seq_one_letter_code
_entity_poly.pdbx_strand_id
1 'polypeptide(L)'
;EVSCRDWVKVDANDPAIAPEGYLIYTNHSFTGKMNDGMGYIRYVSASDIFNDRFIKNQPITPQWIFNLLSRNFYHSLLDINLAENPEVVPSGWFIDQDFIPRKSTSASSVIKGVLPGENPELTVMWSIVGYPPTSVAVPLFVKSGKDLPAQVVARGENSEGLNPKNCEICDLAMARKAGVFPVARGNGGKYFRFDLLWNREGTGYIQRLALYEEAIFETFNPVIDKWYEKGSVDISELSELY
;
A
#
# COMPACT_ATOMS: atom_id res chain seq x y z
N GLU A 1 -27.84 -0.98 -1.89
CA GLU A 1 -27.71 -2.46 -1.92
C GLU A 1 -27.02 -2.86 -3.23
N VAL A 2 -25.82 -3.43 -3.14
CA VAL A 2 -25.18 -4.08 -4.28
C VAL A 2 -25.60 -5.54 -4.23
N SER A 3 -26.60 -5.94 -5.00
CA SER A 3 -26.96 -7.34 -5.16
C SER A 3 -26.01 -7.96 -6.20
N CYS A 4 -24.96 -8.62 -5.76
CA CYS A 4 -24.20 -9.53 -6.61
C CYS A 4 -24.99 -10.85 -6.71
N ARG A 5 -25.54 -11.17 -7.88
CA ARG A 5 -26.32 -12.40 -8.10
C ARG A 5 -25.42 -13.61 -8.33
N ASP A 6 -24.24 -13.36 -8.91
CA ASP A 6 -23.27 -14.40 -9.24
C ASP A 6 -21.91 -14.07 -8.61
N TRP A 7 -21.50 -14.90 -7.71
CA TRP A 7 -20.16 -14.81 -7.10
C TRP A 7 -19.52 -16.20 -7.09
N VAL A 8 -18.23 -16.24 -7.30
CA VAL A 8 -17.42 -17.45 -7.20
C VAL A 8 -16.50 -17.30 -6.01
N LYS A 9 -16.57 -18.25 -5.09
CA LYS A 9 -15.59 -18.31 -3.99
C LYS A 9 -14.26 -18.80 -4.57
N VAL A 10 -13.23 -18.00 -4.40
CA VAL A 10 -11.86 -18.33 -4.77
C VAL A 10 -11.09 -18.62 -3.49
N ASP A 11 -10.48 -19.81 -3.41
CA ASP A 11 -9.72 -20.25 -2.25
C ASP A 11 -8.22 -20.29 -2.61
N ALA A 12 -7.43 -19.44 -1.95
CA ALA A 12 -5.99 -19.41 -2.14
C ALA A 12 -5.27 -20.65 -1.59
N ASN A 13 -5.96 -21.49 -0.79
CA ASN A 13 -5.42 -22.75 -0.33
C ASN A 13 -5.71 -23.92 -1.31
N ASP A 14 -6.52 -23.68 -2.34
CA ASP A 14 -6.75 -24.68 -3.38
C ASP A 14 -5.62 -24.59 -4.44
N PRO A 15 -4.74 -25.60 -4.53
CA PRO A 15 -3.62 -25.59 -5.46
C PRO A 15 -4.05 -25.60 -6.95
N ALA A 16 -5.31 -25.97 -7.24
CA ALA A 16 -5.84 -25.85 -8.58
C ALA A 16 -6.17 -24.41 -8.96
N ILE A 17 -6.42 -23.54 -7.98
CA ILE A 17 -6.78 -22.14 -8.17
C ILE A 17 -5.54 -21.25 -7.92
N ALA A 18 -4.78 -21.54 -6.89
CA ALA A 18 -3.61 -20.80 -6.45
C ALA A 18 -2.39 -21.74 -6.28
N PRO A 19 -1.80 -22.22 -7.39
CA PRO A 19 -0.69 -23.18 -7.32
C PRO A 19 0.52 -22.62 -6.58
N GLU A 20 0.68 -21.31 -6.57
CA GLU A 20 1.76 -20.59 -5.87
C GLU A 20 1.42 -20.28 -4.41
N GLY A 21 0.23 -20.64 -3.93
CA GLY A 21 -0.24 -20.33 -2.56
C GLY A 21 -0.70 -18.89 -2.34
N TYR A 22 -0.86 -18.12 -3.41
CA TYR A 22 -1.40 -16.76 -3.37
C TYR A 22 -2.18 -16.41 -4.64
N LEU A 23 -2.94 -15.33 -4.59
CA LEU A 23 -3.71 -14.81 -5.72
C LEU A 23 -3.43 -13.33 -5.93
N ILE A 24 -3.24 -12.94 -7.18
CA ILE A 24 -3.09 -11.55 -7.60
C ILE A 24 -4.21 -11.18 -8.54
N TYR A 25 -4.91 -10.09 -8.22
CA TYR A 25 -5.95 -9.52 -9.05
C TYR A 25 -5.62 -8.07 -9.42
N THR A 26 -5.74 -7.76 -10.70
CA THR A 26 -5.63 -6.41 -11.25
C THR A 26 -6.79 -6.14 -12.20
N ASN A 27 -6.77 -5.01 -12.91
CA ASN A 27 -7.86 -4.65 -13.84
C ASN A 27 -8.12 -5.71 -14.93
N HIS A 28 -7.11 -6.48 -15.35
CA HIS A 28 -7.26 -7.53 -16.34
C HIS A 28 -8.17 -8.69 -15.87
N SER A 29 -8.32 -8.88 -14.57
CA SER A 29 -9.17 -9.94 -13.99
C SER A 29 -10.63 -9.83 -14.41
N PHE A 30 -11.09 -8.64 -14.79
CA PHE A 30 -12.46 -8.44 -15.26
C PHE A 30 -12.74 -9.09 -16.61
N THR A 31 -11.71 -9.30 -17.44
CA THR A 31 -11.85 -9.94 -18.75
C THR A 31 -11.65 -11.45 -18.71
N GLY A 32 -11.14 -11.98 -17.62
CA GLY A 32 -10.75 -13.38 -17.46
C GLY A 32 -9.53 -13.80 -18.30
N LYS A 33 -8.85 -12.84 -18.93
CA LYS A 33 -7.65 -13.08 -19.73
C LYS A 33 -6.47 -12.34 -19.12
N MET A 34 -5.41 -13.07 -18.77
CA MET A 34 -4.23 -12.50 -18.10
C MET A 34 -3.52 -11.42 -18.93
N ASN A 35 -3.47 -11.57 -20.24
CA ASN A 35 -2.76 -10.70 -21.16
C ASN A 35 -3.67 -9.71 -21.89
N ASP A 36 -4.90 -9.55 -21.45
CA ASP A 36 -5.90 -8.68 -22.07
C ASP A 36 -6.44 -7.70 -21.03
N GLY A 37 -6.24 -6.43 -21.27
CA GLY A 37 -6.76 -5.34 -20.45
C GLY A 37 -5.72 -4.56 -19.67
N MET A 38 -6.19 -3.46 -19.09
CA MET A 38 -5.37 -2.55 -18.31
C MET A 38 -4.94 -3.20 -17.00
N GLY A 39 -3.64 -3.21 -16.73
CA GLY A 39 -3.09 -3.73 -15.48
C GLY A 39 -2.31 -5.03 -15.62
N TYR A 40 -2.17 -5.57 -16.84
CA TYR A 40 -1.36 -6.77 -17.08
C TYR A 40 0.10 -6.59 -16.62
N ILE A 41 0.73 -5.47 -16.93
CA ILE A 41 2.12 -5.18 -16.53
C ILE A 41 2.23 -5.16 -15.00
N ARG A 42 1.28 -4.54 -14.30
CA ARG A 42 1.23 -4.51 -12.83
C ARG A 42 1.02 -5.91 -12.22
N TYR A 43 0.22 -6.74 -12.90
CA TYR A 43 0.03 -8.14 -12.51
C TYR A 43 1.35 -8.91 -12.59
N VAL A 44 2.05 -8.82 -13.72
CA VAL A 44 3.34 -9.50 -13.91
C VAL A 44 4.37 -8.98 -12.90
N SER A 45 4.49 -7.65 -12.74
CA SER A 45 5.41 -7.07 -11.76
C SER A 45 5.13 -7.55 -10.32
N ALA A 46 3.86 -7.63 -9.93
CA ALA A 46 3.50 -8.17 -8.62
C ALA A 46 3.81 -9.66 -8.50
N SER A 47 3.54 -10.45 -9.55
CA SER A 47 3.86 -11.88 -9.58
C SER A 47 5.35 -12.14 -9.44
N ASP A 48 6.18 -11.39 -10.16
CA ASP A 48 7.65 -11.51 -10.09
C ASP A 48 8.17 -11.21 -8.68
N ILE A 49 7.62 -10.15 -8.03
CA ILE A 49 7.99 -9.76 -6.66
C ILE A 49 7.62 -10.87 -5.66
N PHE A 50 6.43 -11.45 -5.77
CA PHE A 50 6.00 -12.52 -4.87
C PHE A 50 6.77 -13.81 -5.12
N ASN A 51 6.96 -14.21 -6.38
CA ASN A 51 7.74 -15.39 -6.74
C ASN A 51 9.16 -15.32 -6.21
N ASP A 52 9.85 -14.19 -6.36
CA ASP A 52 11.20 -14.00 -5.81
C ASP A 52 11.21 -14.20 -4.29
N ARG A 53 10.20 -13.69 -3.58
CA ARG A 53 10.07 -13.83 -2.13
C ARG A 53 9.84 -15.28 -1.72
N PHE A 54 8.97 -16.01 -2.43
CA PHE A 54 8.69 -17.43 -2.16
C PHE A 54 9.91 -18.31 -2.44
N ILE A 55 10.58 -18.11 -3.58
CA ILE A 55 11.81 -18.85 -3.93
C ILE A 55 12.87 -18.66 -2.83
N LYS A 56 13.01 -17.45 -2.28
CA LYS A 56 13.95 -17.14 -1.20
C LYS A 56 13.46 -17.58 0.19
N ASN A 57 12.28 -18.15 0.30
CA ASN A 57 11.64 -18.56 1.56
C ASN A 57 11.71 -17.48 2.66
N GLN A 58 11.41 -16.25 2.27
CA GLN A 58 11.46 -15.10 3.16
C GLN A 58 10.05 -14.74 3.66
N PRO A 59 9.86 -14.30 4.91
CA PRO A 59 8.55 -13.98 5.44
C PRO A 59 7.92 -12.79 4.72
N ILE A 60 6.62 -12.89 4.42
CA ILE A 60 5.82 -11.79 3.90
C ILE A 60 5.29 -11.00 5.09
N THR A 61 5.76 -9.76 5.25
CA THR A 61 5.33 -8.84 6.31
C THR A 61 4.60 -7.64 5.72
N PRO A 62 3.77 -6.92 6.49
CA PRO A 62 3.16 -5.68 6.03
C PRO A 62 4.18 -4.67 5.52
N GLN A 63 5.28 -4.50 6.25
CA GLN A 63 6.38 -3.61 5.86
C GLN A 63 7.00 -4.02 4.51
N TRP A 64 7.20 -5.33 4.28
CA TRP A 64 7.69 -5.83 3.00
C TRP A 64 6.72 -5.50 1.86
N ILE A 65 5.40 -5.72 2.06
CA ILE A 65 4.37 -5.42 1.05
C ILE A 65 4.37 -3.92 0.72
N PHE A 66 4.44 -3.04 1.72
CA PHE A 66 4.46 -1.59 1.45
C PHE A 66 5.71 -1.16 0.71
N ASN A 67 6.87 -1.66 1.08
CA ASN A 67 8.13 -1.24 0.47
C ASN A 67 8.33 -1.82 -0.93
N LEU A 68 8.06 -3.10 -1.13
CA LEU A 68 8.39 -3.79 -2.37
C LEU A 68 7.20 -3.94 -3.33
N LEU A 69 5.98 -3.70 -2.89
CA LEU A 69 4.80 -3.74 -3.76
C LEU A 69 4.16 -2.35 -3.91
N SER A 70 3.70 -1.75 -2.81
CA SER A 70 2.91 -0.51 -2.88
C SER A 70 3.72 0.72 -3.31
N ARG A 71 5.05 0.68 -3.18
CA ARG A 71 6.00 1.75 -3.57
C ARG A 71 6.96 1.32 -4.65
N ASN A 72 6.67 0.21 -5.34
CA ASN A 72 7.54 -0.34 -6.38
C ASN A 72 7.31 0.34 -7.71
N PHE A 73 8.38 0.80 -8.32
CA PHE A 73 8.42 1.40 -9.66
C PHE A 73 9.17 0.50 -10.66
N TYR A 74 9.00 -0.81 -10.53
CA TYR A 74 9.46 -1.78 -11.50
C TYR A 74 8.43 -1.97 -12.61
N HIS A 75 8.90 -1.94 -13.85
CA HIS A 75 8.13 -2.14 -15.07
C HIS A 75 8.56 -3.45 -15.71
N SER A 76 7.81 -4.52 -15.49
CA SER A 76 8.18 -5.88 -15.92
C SER A 76 8.38 -6.05 -17.42
N LEU A 77 7.60 -5.35 -18.24
CA LEU A 77 7.73 -5.45 -19.71
C LEU A 77 9.01 -4.80 -20.25
N LEU A 78 9.48 -3.73 -19.60
CA LEU A 78 10.69 -3.01 -20.02
C LEU A 78 11.92 -3.44 -19.23
N ASP A 79 11.74 -4.25 -18.19
CA ASP A 79 12.77 -4.63 -17.23
C ASP A 79 13.51 -3.41 -16.67
N ILE A 80 12.74 -2.41 -16.23
CA ILE A 80 13.27 -1.15 -15.71
C ILE A 80 12.74 -0.94 -14.28
N ASN A 81 13.65 -0.70 -13.35
CA ASN A 81 13.34 -0.20 -12.02
C ASN A 81 13.80 1.26 -11.92
N LEU A 82 12.86 2.19 -11.73
CA LEU A 82 13.19 3.62 -11.68
C LEU A 82 14.08 4.00 -10.50
N ALA A 83 14.05 3.25 -9.40
CA ALA A 83 14.94 3.47 -8.27
C ALA A 83 16.40 3.11 -8.58
N GLU A 84 16.61 2.13 -9.45
CA GLU A 84 17.94 1.70 -9.90
C GLU A 84 18.42 2.51 -11.11
N ASN A 85 17.49 2.99 -11.93
CA ASN A 85 17.74 3.70 -13.18
C ASN A 85 17.00 5.06 -13.21
N PRO A 86 17.28 5.98 -12.28
CA PRO A 86 16.55 7.26 -12.20
C PRO A 86 16.78 8.16 -13.43
N GLU A 87 17.84 7.93 -14.19
CA GLU A 87 18.15 8.63 -15.45
C GLU A 87 17.20 8.29 -16.60
N VAL A 88 16.43 7.21 -16.50
CA VAL A 88 15.45 6.81 -17.54
C VAL A 88 14.27 7.78 -17.64
N VAL A 89 14.11 8.68 -16.67
CA VAL A 89 13.02 9.67 -16.64
C VAL A 89 13.48 11.11 -16.89
N PRO A 90 14.48 11.38 -17.75
CA PRO A 90 15.00 12.75 -17.92
C PRO A 90 14.05 13.66 -18.72
N SER A 91 13.12 13.09 -19.49
CA SER A 91 12.18 13.86 -20.31
C SER A 91 10.96 14.36 -19.53
N GLY A 92 10.77 13.92 -18.28
CA GLY A 92 9.57 14.20 -17.52
C GLY A 92 8.29 13.50 -18.03
N TRP A 93 8.40 12.70 -19.10
CA TRP A 93 7.30 11.90 -19.62
C TRP A 93 7.29 10.52 -18.96
N PHE A 94 6.14 10.15 -18.43
CA PHE A 94 6.00 8.92 -17.70
C PHE A 94 4.56 8.40 -17.82
N ILE A 95 4.44 7.13 -18.18
CA ILE A 95 3.16 6.44 -18.21
C ILE A 95 2.99 5.75 -16.84
N ASP A 96 2.41 6.46 -15.89
CA ASP A 96 2.22 5.99 -14.51
C ASP A 96 1.25 4.81 -14.38
N GLN A 97 0.47 4.52 -15.42
CA GLN A 97 -0.56 3.48 -15.41
C GLN A 97 0.02 2.06 -15.30
N ASP A 98 1.26 1.86 -15.70
CA ASP A 98 1.93 0.57 -15.75
C ASP A 98 2.63 0.22 -14.42
N PHE A 99 2.79 1.20 -13.53
CA PHE A 99 3.34 0.98 -12.19
C PHE A 99 2.25 0.71 -11.16
N ILE A 100 2.60 -0.03 -10.10
CA ILE A 100 1.67 -0.31 -9.00
C ILE A 100 1.23 0.99 -8.33
N PRO A 101 2.14 1.90 -7.88
CA PRO A 101 1.77 3.19 -7.32
C PRO A 101 1.49 4.23 -8.42
N ARG A 102 0.30 4.17 -9.01
CA ARG A 102 -0.14 5.13 -10.04
C ARG A 102 -0.54 6.49 -9.45
N LYS A 103 -0.65 7.50 -10.31
CA LYS A 103 -1.20 8.82 -9.92
C LYS A 103 -2.59 8.70 -9.27
N SER A 104 -3.42 7.77 -9.72
CA SER A 104 -4.76 7.54 -9.16
C SER A 104 -4.76 6.77 -7.84
N THR A 105 -3.64 6.14 -7.45
CA THR A 105 -3.55 5.41 -6.18
C THR A 105 -3.68 6.39 -5.00
N SER A 106 -4.58 6.09 -4.08
CA SER A 106 -4.94 6.96 -2.95
C SER A 106 -4.86 6.27 -1.58
N ALA A 107 -4.59 4.97 -1.57
CA ALA A 107 -4.40 4.21 -0.34
C ALA A 107 -3.70 2.88 -0.64
N SER A 108 -3.15 2.27 0.40
CA SER A 108 -2.74 0.87 0.41
C SER A 108 -3.03 0.28 1.79
N SER A 109 -3.55 -0.94 1.84
CA SER A 109 -3.84 -1.60 3.10
C SER A 109 -3.39 -3.05 3.07
N VAL A 110 -2.83 -3.51 4.19
CA VAL A 110 -2.45 -4.91 4.43
C VAL A 110 -3.18 -5.40 5.68
N ILE A 111 -3.98 -6.43 5.52
CA ILE A 111 -4.71 -7.02 6.64
C ILE A 111 -3.99 -8.31 7.04
N LYS A 112 -3.44 -8.31 8.26
CA LYS A 112 -2.96 -9.53 8.93
C LYS A 112 -4.14 -10.11 9.71
N GLY A 113 -4.79 -11.11 9.13
CA GLY A 113 -5.87 -11.85 9.79
C GLY A 113 -5.36 -12.80 10.85
N VAL A 114 -6.28 -13.53 11.45
CA VAL A 114 -6.04 -14.56 12.47
C VAL A 114 -6.25 -15.96 11.88
N LEU A 115 -5.66 -16.97 12.50
CA LEU A 115 -5.89 -18.37 12.15
C LEU A 115 -7.23 -18.86 12.71
N PRO A 116 -7.79 -19.95 12.17
CA PRO A 116 -8.99 -20.57 12.72
C PRO A 116 -8.82 -20.91 14.21
N GLY A 117 -9.71 -20.39 15.05
CA GLY A 117 -9.70 -20.59 16.51
C GLY A 117 -8.98 -19.49 17.30
N GLU A 118 -8.26 -18.58 16.65
CA GLU A 118 -7.71 -17.40 17.30
C GLU A 118 -8.78 -16.29 17.46
N ASN A 119 -8.51 -15.37 18.38
CA ASN A 119 -9.41 -14.25 18.64
C ASN A 119 -9.44 -13.27 17.47
N PRO A 120 -10.59 -13.00 16.82
CA PRO A 120 -10.69 -12.04 15.69
C PRO A 120 -10.25 -10.61 16.04
N GLU A 121 -10.27 -10.21 17.30
CA GLU A 121 -9.80 -8.90 17.75
C GLU A 121 -8.32 -8.66 17.47
N LEU A 122 -7.53 -9.72 17.31
CA LEU A 122 -6.11 -9.66 16.97
C LEU A 122 -5.84 -9.27 15.52
N THR A 123 -6.89 -9.25 14.67
CA THR A 123 -6.73 -8.78 13.29
C THR A 123 -6.26 -7.34 13.28
N VAL A 124 -5.15 -7.09 12.60
CA VAL A 124 -4.59 -5.75 12.40
C VAL A 124 -4.64 -5.36 10.93
N MET A 125 -5.10 -4.15 10.65
CA MET A 125 -5.06 -3.54 9.33
C MET A 125 -4.01 -2.44 9.31
N TRP A 126 -2.87 -2.71 8.70
CA TRP A 126 -1.89 -1.68 8.39
C TRP A 126 -2.36 -0.88 7.18
N SER A 127 -2.46 0.42 7.32
CA SER A 127 -3.00 1.28 6.26
C SER A 127 -2.09 2.47 5.98
N ILE A 128 -1.84 2.69 4.69
CA ILE A 128 -1.32 3.95 4.17
C ILE A 128 -2.49 4.75 3.63
N VAL A 129 -2.74 5.89 4.23
CA VAL A 129 -3.77 6.83 3.78
C VAL A 129 -3.10 7.88 2.89
N GLY A 130 -3.64 8.08 1.69
CA GLY A 130 -3.03 8.90 0.66
C GLY A 130 -2.16 8.09 -0.32
N TYR A 131 -1.35 8.78 -1.09
CA TYR A 131 -0.46 8.16 -2.09
C TYR A 131 0.69 7.40 -1.41
N PRO A 132 0.82 6.08 -1.58
CA PRO A 132 1.76 5.28 -0.79
C PRO A 132 3.22 5.77 -0.82
N PRO A 133 3.77 6.22 -1.96
CA PRO A 133 5.13 6.75 -1.99
C PRO A 133 5.35 8.06 -1.23
N THR A 134 4.28 8.74 -0.77
CA THR A 134 4.36 10.02 -0.06
C THR A 134 3.71 10.01 1.31
N SER A 135 3.39 8.83 1.84
CA SER A 135 2.74 8.62 3.13
C SER A 135 3.39 7.47 3.89
N VAL A 136 2.95 7.22 5.12
CA VAL A 136 3.42 6.15 6.00
C VAL A 136 2.30 5.20 6.36
N ALA A 137 2.65 3.95 6.70
CA ALA A 137 1.70 2.95 7.19
C ALA A 137 1.45 3.15 8.69
N VAL A 138 0.19 3.01 9.10
CA VAL A 138 -0.23 3.00 10.51
C VAL A 138 -1.08 1.77 10.79
N PRO A 139 -0.96 1.12 11.94
CA PRO A 139 -1.79 -0.02 12.31
C PRO A 139 -3.14 0.44 12.84
N LEU A 140 -4.20 -0.26 12.44
CA LEU A 140 -5.57 -0.01 12.89
C LEU A 140 -6.16 -1.32 13.41
N PHE A 141 -6.88 -1.25 14.52
CA PHE A 141 -7.50 -2.42 15.17
C PHE A 141 -9.01 -2.24 15.25
N VAL A 142 -9.77 -3.28 14.94
CA VAL A 142 -11.23 -3.26 15.04
C VAL A 142 -11.67 -2.96 16.47
N LYS A 143 -10.94 -3.50 17.46
CA LYS A 143 -11.26 -3.33 18.88
C LYS A 143 -11.13 -1.88 19.38
N SER A 144 -10.33 -1.04 18.72
CA SER A 144 -10.22 0.39 19.08
C SER A 144 -11.52 1.16 18.86
N GLY A 145 -12.43 0.66 18.03
CA GLY A 145 -13.70 1.31 17.73
C GLY A 145 -13.49 2.69 17.11
N LYS A 146 -13.77 3.74 17.88
CA LYS A 146 -13.59 5.14 17.46
C LYS A 146 -12.26 5.75 17.89
N ASP A 147 -11.49 5.05 18.71
CA ASP A 147 -10.17 5.47 19.14
C ASP A 147 -9.17 5.11 18.04
N LEU A 148 -8.79 6.11 17.27
CA LEU A 148 -7.93 6.00 16.10
C LEU A 148 -6.79 7.02 16.24
N PRO A 149 -5.63 6.75 15.61
CA PRO A 149 -4.53 7.72 15.59
C PRO A 149 -5.03 9.08 15.08
N ALA A 150 -4.78 10.13 15.85
CA ALA A 150 -5.26 11.49 15.54
C ALA A 150 -4.89 11.95 14.11
N GLN A 151 -3.78 11.43 13.61
CA GLN A 151 -3.25 11.76 12.27
C GLN A 151 -4.11 11.20 11.12
N VAL A 152 -4.85 10.11 11.34
CA VAL A 152 -5.71 9.49 10.32
C VAL A 152 -7.18 9.87 10.49
N VAL A 153 -7.54 10.55 11.57
CA VAL A 153 -8.91 11.01 11.83
C VAL A 153 -9.12 12.39 11.20
N ALA A 154 -10.25 12.56 10.55
CA ALA A 154 -10.68 13.88 10.07
C ALA A 154 -10.92 14.82 11.24
N ARG A 155 -10.30 16.00 11.24
CA ARG A 155 -10.51 17.05 12.24
C ARG A 155 -11.59 18.01 11.74
N GLY A 156 -12.69 18.20 12.49
CA GLY A 156 -13.72 19.20 12.20
C GLY A 156 -15.10 18.83 12.66
N GLU A 157 -15.99 19.82 12.75
CA GLU A 157 -17.37 19.68 13.22
C GLU A 157 -18.24 18.78 12.31
N ASN A 158 -17.79 18.49 11.11
CA ASN A 158 -18.48 17.67 10.12
C ASN A 158 -17.75 16.33 9.87
N SER A 159 -17.46 15.61 10.94
CA SER A 159 -16.87 14.25 10.86
C SER A 159 -17.82 13.19 10.27
N GLU A 160 -18.96 13.58 9.72
CA GLU A 160 -19.92 12.67 9.08
C GLU A 160 -19.47 12.14 7.72
N GLY A 161 -18.42 12.64 7.17
CA GLY A 161 -17.84 12.14 5.93
C GLY A 161 -16.36 12.03 6.07
N LEU A 162 -15.82 10.95 5.59
CA LEU A 162 -14.40 10.79 5.26
C LEU A 162 -13.99 11.92 4.28
N ASN A 163 -13.95 13.15 4.77
CA ASN A 163 -13.44 14.25 3.98
C ASN A 163 -11.90 14.21 4.08
N PRO A 164 -11.19 13.72 3.06
CA PRO A 164 -9.74 13.63 3.09
C PRO A 164 -9.05 14.98 3.32
N LYS A 165 -9.76 16.09 3.17
CA LYS A 165 -9.22 17.44 3.41
C LYS A 165 -8.94 17.75 4.89
N ASN A 166 -9.42 16.93 5.81
CA ASN A 166 -9.24 17.17 7.25
C ASN A 166 -8.36 16.12 7.94
N CYS A 167 -7.80 15.18 7.18
CA CYS A 167 -6.87 14.18 7.68
C CYS A 167 -5.44 14.68 7.45
N GLU A 168 -4.70 14.92 8.53
CA GLU A 168 -3.36 15.52 8.45
C GLU A 168 -2.38 14.70 7.59
N ILE A 169 -2.34 13.38 7.79
CA ILE A 169 -1.51 12.49 6.96
C ILE A 169 -1.96 12.52 5.51
N CYS A 170 -3.28 12.50 5.25
CA CYS A 170 -3.82 12.57 3.90
C CYS A 170 -3.45 13.87 3.21
N ASP A 171 -3.62 15.00 3.89
CA ASP A 171 -3.35 16.32 3.33
C ASP A 171 -1.87 16.50 3.00
N LEU A 172 -0.98 16.07 3.89
CA LEU A 172 0.46 16.07 3.63
C LEU A 172 0.85 15.13 2.49
N ALA A 173 0.28 13.93 2.45
CA ALA A 173 0.53 12.97 1.38
C ALA A 173 0.05 13.49 0.02
N MET A 174 -1.12 14.14 -0.01
CA MET A 174 -1.68 14.72 -1.22
C MET A 174 -0.91 15.96 -1.70
N ALA A 175 -0.43 16.80 -0.78
CA ALA A 175 0.43 17.93 -1.10
C ALA A 175 1.77 17.48 -1.73
N ARG A 176 2.40 16.45 -1.15
CA ARG A 176 3.62 15.85 -1.70
C ARG A 176 3.36 15.22 -3.07
N LYS A 177 2.25 14.47 -3.22
CA LYS A 177 1.82 13.88 -4.49
C LYS A 177 1.62 14.94 -5.57
N ALA A 178 1.03 16.09 -5.25
CA ALA A 178 0.84 17.17 -6.18
C ALA A 178 2.18 17.72 -6.72
N GLY A 179 3.22 17.74 -5.89
CA GLY A 179 4.57 18.08 -6.32
C GLY A 179 5.17 17.03 -7.28
N VAL A 180 4.91 15.74 -7.03
CA VAL A 180 5.37 14.64 -7.89
C VAL A 180 4.69 14.64 -9.24
N PHE A 181 3.43 15.03 -9.31
CA PHE A 181 2.63 15.11 -10.54
C PHE A 181 2.18 16.55 -10.82
N PRO A 182 3.09 17.48 -11.11
CA PRO A 182 2.70 18.86 -11.36
C PRO A 182 1.83 18.96 -12.61
N VAL A 183 0.87 19.89 -12.58
CA VAL A 183 0.06 20.23 -13.76
C VAL A 183 0.90 21.13 -14.66
N ALA A 184 1.38 20.60 -15.77
CA ALA A 184 2.04 21.43 -16.78
C ALA A 184 1.03 22.37 -17.43
N ARG A 185 1.29 23.67 -17.35
CA ARG A 185 0.53 24.68 -18.13
C ARG A 185 0.96 24.57 -19.60
N GLY A 186 0.01 24.28 -20.48
CA GLY A 186 0.13 24.58 -21.92
C GLY A 186 0.14 23.38 -22.87
N ASN A 187 0.66 22.21 -22.54
CA ASN A 187 0.84 21.12 -23.53
C ASN A 187 0.24 19.77 -23.14
N GLY A 188 -0.64 19.71 -22.13
CA GLY A 188 -1.23 18.43 -21.72
C GLY A 188 -0.23 17.39 -21.17
N GLY A 189 1.05 17.71 -21.14
CA GLY A 189 2.11 16.87 -20.63
C GLY A 189 2.06 16.80 -19.09
N LYS A 190 1.94 15.60 -18.56
CA LYS A 190 2.06 15.35 -17.14
C LYS A 190 3.53 15.09 -16.85
N TYR A 191 4.22 16.07 -16.30
CA TYR A 191 5.56 15.83 -15.80
C TYR A 191 5.49 14.96 -14.56
N PHE A 192 6.37 14.00 -14.50
CA PHE A 192 6.55 13.12 -13.36
C PHE A 192 7.92 13.39 -12.72
N ARG A 193 7.90 13.82 -11.47
CA ARG A 193 9.08 14.19 -10.70
C ARG A 193 9.48 13.00 -9.81
N PHE A 194 10.06 11.95 -10.42
CA PHE A 194 10.54 10.79 -9.68
C PHE A 194 11.65 11.15 -8.68
N ASP A 195 12.46 12.15 -9.00
CA ASP A 195 13.50 12.69 -8.13
C ASP A 195 12.99 13.15 -6.75
N LEU A 196 11.72 13.58 -6.67
CA LEU A 196 11.07 13.90 -5.40
C LEU A 196 10.66 12.67 -4.61
N LEU A 197 10.44 11.53 -5.26
CA LEU A 197 10.12 10.28 -4.59
C LEU A 197 11.37 9.54 -4.14
N TRP A 198 12.33 9.45 -5.01
CA TRP A 198 13.58 8.74 -4.78
C TRP A 198 14.73 9.42 -5.54
N ASN A 199 15.90 9.54 -4.92
CA ASN A 199 17.11 10.07 -5.53
C ASN A 199 18.35 9.47 -4.86
N ARG A 200 19.52 9.64 -5.51
CA ARG A 200 20.80 9.11 -5.01
C ARG A 200 21.29 9.79 -3.74
N GLU A 201 20.84 11.00 -3.46
CA GLU A 201 21.16 11.78 -2.26
C GLU A 201 20.39 11.28 -1.02
N GLY A 202 19.43 10.36 -1.17
CA GLY A 202 18.64 9.83 -0.06
C GLY A 202 17.57 10.81 0.48
N THR A 203 17.25 11.86 -0.27
CA THR A 203 16.32 12.92 0.16
C THR A 203 14.91 12.80 -0.40
N GLY A 204 14.64 11.77 -1.21
CA GLY A 204 13.31 11.49 -1.74
C GLY A 204 12.28 11.14 -0.67
N TYR A 205 11.01 11.36 -0.95
CA TYR A 205 9.93 11.10 0.02
C TYR A 205 9.92 9.65 0.52
N ILE A 206 10.08 8.66 -0.37
CA ILE A 206 10.12 7.24 0.01
C ILE A 206 11.24 7.01 1.03
N GLN A 207 12.44 7.53 0.76
CA GLN A 207 13.62 7.34 1.59
C GLN A 207 13.49 8.02 2.95
N ARG A 208 13.00 9.26 2.96
CA ARG A 208 12.80 10.02 4.21
C ARG A 208 11.67 9.47 5.07
N LEU A 209 10.57 9.06 4.45
CA LEU A 209 9.41 8.53 5.16
C LEU A 209 9.65 7.09 5.67
N ALA A 210 10.55 6.35 5.05
CA ALA A 210 10.94 5.02 5.52
C ALA A 210 11.45 5.04 6.97
N LEU A 211 12.19 6.07 7.37
CA LEU A 211 12.69 6.21 8.74
C LEU A 211 11.55 6.36 9.76
N TYR A 212 10.54 7.14 9.44
CA TYR A 212 9.36 7.30 10.32
C TYR A 212 8.52 6.03 10.36
N GLU A 213 8.35 5.37 9.23
CA GLU A 213 7.60 4.13 9.14
C GLU A 213 8.31 2.99 9.89
N GLU A 214 9.63 2.91 9.81
CA GLU A 214 10.43 1.97 10.58
C GLU A 214 10.19 2.14 12.08
N ALA A 215 10.24 3.38 12.60
CA ALA A 215 9.94 3.67 13.99
C ALA A 215 8.52 3.25 14.40
N ILE A 216 7.53 3.42 13.50
CA ILE A 216 6.16 2.94 13.74
C ILE A 216 6.15 1.41 13.85
N PHE A 217 6.79 0.69 12.93
CA PHE A 217 6.85 -0.77 12.99
C PHE A 217 7.62 -1.28 14.22
N GLU A 218 8.73 -0.64 14.59
CA GLU A 218 9.51 -0.97 15.78
C GLU A 218 8.71 -0.76 17.07
N THR A 219 7.84 0.24 17.10
CA THR A 219 6.97 0.52 18.25
C THR A 219 5.84 -0.50 18.36
N PHE A 220 5.15 -0.78 17.24
CA PHE A 220 3.93 -1.58 17.28
C PHE A 220 4.17 -3.09 17.19
N ASN A 221 5.16 -3.56 16.44
CA ASN A 221 5.34 -5.01 16.24
C ASN A 221 5.53 -5.78 17.56
N PRO A 222 6.38 -5.35 18.52
CA PRO A 222 6.54 -6.07 19.78
C PRO A 222 5.25 -6.12 20.61
N VAL A 223 4.45 -5.06 20.55
CA VAL A 223 3.17 -4.98 21.27
C VAL A 223 2.13 -5.88 20.62
N ILE A 224 2.09 -5.91 19.28
CA ILE A 224 1.22 -6.81 18.51
C ILE A 224 1.57 -8.26 18.83
N ASP A 225 2.83 -8.63 18.82
CA ASP A 225 3.28 -10.00 19.12
C ASP A 225 2.89 -10.41 20.56
N LYS A 226 3.08 -9.54 21.54
CA LYS A 226 2.63 -9.72 22.94
C LYS A 226 1.11 -9.95 23.02
N TRP A 227 0.30 -9.21 22.23
CA TRP A 227 -1.14 -9.40 22.20
C TRP A 227 -1.55 -10.72 21.54
N TYR A 228 -0.84 -11.15 20.50
CA TYR A 228 -1.03 -12.48 19.90
C TYR A 228 -0.73 -13.60 20.92
N GLU A 229 0.36 -13.50 21.68
CA GLU A 229 0.69 -14.45 22.72
C GLU A 229 -0.36 -14.48 23.85
N LYS A 230 -0.88 -13.30 24.24
CA LYS A 230 -1.94 -13.14 25.25
C LYS A 230 -3.33 -13.57 24.75
N GLY A 231 -3.53 -13.63 23.44
CA GLY A 231 -4.81 -13.91 22.78
C GLY A 231 -5.83 -12.76 22.83
N SER A 232 -5.40 -11.53 23.15
CA SER A 232 -6.30 -10.36 23.22
C SER A 232 -5.56 -9.04 23.09
N VAL A 233 -6.19 -8.05 22.46
CA VAL A 233 -5.70 -6.67 22.38
C VAL A 233 -5.95 -5.95 23.71
N ASP A 234 -4.96 -5.21 24.19
CA ASP A 234 -5.11 -4.32 25.34
C ASP A 234 -5.46 -2.91 24.85
N ILE A 235 -6.70 -2.48 25.13
CA ILE A 235 -7.21 -1.19 24.64
C ILE A 235 -6.52 -0.01 25.33
N SER A 236 -6.16 -0.13 26.60
CA SER A 236 -5.49 0.96 27.31
C SER A 236 -4.10 1.19 26.74
N GLU A 237 -3.34 0.11 26.53
CA GLU A 237 -2.02 0.16 25.89
C GLU A 237 -2.12 0.67 24.45
N LEU A 238 -3.16 0.27 23.69
CA LEU A 238 -3.40 0.75 22.32
C LEU A 238 -3.68 2.26 22.28
N SER A 239 -4.53 2.77 23.21
CA SER A 239 -4.86 4.19 23.28
C SER A 239 -3.63 5.08 23.65
N GLU A 240 -2.71 4.53 24.42
CA GLU A 240 -1.44 5.21 24.75
C GLU A 240 -0.48 5.29 23.54
N LEU A 241 -0.57 4.31 22.63
CA LEU A 241 0.25 4.25 21.42
C LEU A 241 -0.28 5.13 20.28
N TYR A 242 -1.59 5.42 20.27
CA TYR A 242 -2.23 6.29 19.27
C TYR A 242 -2.09 7.78 19.62
#